data_49fbc40e18cf4b64d89bfdc8ed497438
#
_entry.id   49fbc40e18cf4b64d89bfdc8ed497438
#
_cell.length_a   1.000
_cell.length_b   1.000
_cell.length_c   1.000
_cell.angle_alpha   90.00
_cell.angle_beta   90.00
_cell.angle_gamma   90.00
#
_symmetry.space_group_name_H-M   'P 1'
#
loop_
_entity.id
_entity.type
_entity.pdbx_description
1 polymer ?
#
loop_
_entity_poly.entity_id
_entity_poly.type
_entity_poly.pdbx_seq_one_letter_code
_entity_poly.pdbx_strand_id
1 'polypeptide(L)'
;QHKDAIYKQDKGIKNYDNSVGYNKYNFRANIDANLTKSTIIELGLSTEIVTNSFPGYANDTKALWQTQANLTPVTVPVLYSDGSLPAYGASADQQNPYILLNYTGYKKKNETTSSIRLRLEQDFDQWIKGLKAEATMSINNYSALTQSQTKTPALYYAQGRNKDGSLNLIEKVAKTDDKYESTNL
;
A
#
# COMPACT_ATOMS: atom_id res chain seq x y z
N GLN A 1 -14.11 4.20 0.31
CA GLN A 1 -13.41 5.28 -0.39
C GLN A 1 -12.30 4.68 -1.24
N HIS A 2 -12.28 5.03 -2.52
CA HIS A 2 -11.22 4.69 -3.47
C HIS A 2 -10.51 5.98 -3.89
N LYS A 3 -9.19 5.94 -3.97
CA LYS A 3 -8.37 7.04 -4.49
C LYS A 3 -7.37 6.47 -5.49
N ASP A 4 -7.45 6.94 -6.73
CA ASP A 4 -6.48 6.64 -7.77
C ASP A 4 -5.21 7.46 -7.55
N ALA A 5 -4.08 6.86 -7.92
CA ALA A 5 -2.80 7.55 -7.89
C ALA A 5 -2.66 8.47 -9.13
N ILE A 6 -1.93 9.57 -8.94
CA ILE A 6 -1.52 10.47 -10.02
C ILE A 6 -0.57 9.78 -11.01
N TYR A 7 0.15 8.77 -10.54
CA TYR A 7 1.12 8.03 -11.34
C TYR A 7 0.44 7.01 -12.25
N LYS A 8 0.69 7.14 -13.56
CA LYS A 8 0.28 6.14 -14.55
C LYS A 8 1.35 5.04 -14.66
N GLN A 9 0.91 3.82 -14.51
CA GLN A 9 1.74 2.64 -14.70
C GLN A 9 1.69 2.19 -16.15
N ASP A 10 2.78 1.62 -16.60
CA ASP A 10 2.81 0.90 -17.87
C ASP A 10 2.35 -0.55 -17.64
N LYS A 11 1.12 -0.85 -18.06
CA LYS A 11 0.50 -2.18 -17.86
C LYS A 11 1.07 -3.24 -18.82
N GLY A 12 1.80 -2.83 -19.87
CA GLY A 12 2.30 -3.73 -20.91
C GLY A 12 3.57 -4.49 -20.53
N ILE A 13 4.27 -4.09 -19.49
CA ILE A 13 5.65 -4.55 -19.22
C ILE A 13 5.74 -5.59 -18.10
N LYS A 14 4.61 -5.95 -17.39
CA LYS A 14 4.67 -6.60 -16.08
C LYS A 14 3.81 -7.84 -15.96
N ASN A 15 4.34 -8.78 -15.20
CA ASN A 15 3.60 -9.96 -14.72
C ASN A 15 2.99 -9.77 -13.33
N TYR A 16 2.96 -8.54 -12.78
CA TYR A 16 2.43 -8.24 -11.44
C TYR A 16 1.73 -6.88 -11.42
N ASP A 17 0.75 -6.74 -10.51
CA ASP A 17 0.05 -5.48 -10.27
C ASP A 17 0.84 -4.62 -9.27
N ASN A 18 1.44 -3.54 -9.75
CA ASN A 18 2.14 -2.53 -8.95
C ASN A 18 1.34 -1.24 -8.85
N SER A 19 0.00 -1.31 -9.00
CA SER A 19 -0.85 -0.12 -8.91
C SER A 19 -0.65 0.58 -7.57
N VAL A 20 -0.32 1.87 -7.64
CA VAL A 20 -0.33 2.74 -6.47
C VAL A 20 -1.77 3.11 -6.19
N GLY A 21 -2.25 2.82 -5.01
CA GLY A 21 -3.64 3.08 -4.69
C GLY A 21 -3.95 2.96 -3.20
N TYR A 22 -5.08 3.53 -2.85
CA TYR A 22 -5.63 3.50 -1.51
C TYR A 22 -7.10 3.13 -1.57
N ASN A 23 -7.46 2.03 -0.92
CA ASN A 23 -8.84 1.61 -0.77
C ASN A 23 -9.18 1.52 0.72
N LYS A 24 -10.32 2.11 1.10
CA LYS A 24 -10.83 2.07 2.45
C LYS A 24 -12.30 1.67 2.45
N TYR A 25 -12.60 0.61 3.15
CA TYR A 25 -13.96 0.13 3.39
C TYR A 25 -14.28 0.22 4.86
N ASN A 26 -15.45 0.79 5.19
CA ASN A 26 -15.99 0.83 6.53
C ASN A 26 -17.33 0.13 6.55
N PHE A 27 -17.47 -0.79 7.47
CA PHE A 27 -18.74 -1.43 7.80
C PHE A 27 -19.09 -1.11 9.25
N ARG A 28 -20.34 -0.74 9.50
CA ARG A 28 -20.85 -0.53 10.85
C ARG A 28 -22.28 -1.05 10.94
N ALA A 29 -22.56 -1.81 12.00
CA ALA A 29 -23.88 -2.28 12.32
C ALA A 29 -24.13 -2.07 13.82
N ASN A 30 -25.33 -1.60 14.17
CA ASN A 30 -25.80 -1.50 15.54
C ASN A 30 -27.13 -2.23 15.60
N ILE A 31 -27.29 -3.05 16.64
CA ILE A 31 -28.49 -3.85 16.90
C ILE A 31 -28.88 -3.61 18.35
N ASP A 32 -30.07 -3.10 18.56
CA ASP A 32 -30.65 -2.92 19.87
C ASP A 32 -31.83 -3.87 20.00
N ALA A 33 -31.82 -4.67 21.04
CA ALA A 33 -32.85 -5.68 21.27
C ALA A 33 -33.38 -5.61 22.73
N ASN A 34 -34.68 -5.47 22.89
CA ASN A 34 -35.36 -5.63 24.16
C ASN A 34 -35.57 -7.12 24.40
N LEU A 35 -34.73 -7.76 25.22
CA LEU A 35 -34.88 -9.17 25.59
C LEU A 35 -36.09 -9.40 26.46
N THR A 36 -36.34 -8.45 27.38
CA THR A 36 -37.51 -8.38 28.24
C THR A 36 -37.99 -6.94 28.34
N LYS A 37 -39.07 -6.69 29.07
CA LYS A 37 -39.54 -5.31 29.36
C LYS A 37 -38.53 -4.51 30.19
N SER A 38 -37.62 -5.19 30.90
CA SER A 38 -36.63 -4.60 31.81
C SER A 38 -35.17 -4.84 31.39
N THR A 39 -34.94 -5.55 30.26
CA THR A 39 -33.57 -5.92 29.81
C THR A 39 -33.36 -5.49 28.36
N ILE A 40 -32.35 -4.68 28.14
CA ILE A 40 -31.94 -4.20 26.82
C ILE A 40 -30.52 -4.70 26.53
N ILE A 41 -30.32 -5.24 25.34
CA ILE A 41 -29.01 -5.55 24.81
C ILE A 41 -28.74 -4.67 23.59
N GLU A 42 -27.58 -4.02 23.56
CA GLU A 42 -27.06 -3.26 22.42
C GLU A 42 -25.79 -3.94 21.91
N LEU A 43 -25.76 -4.29 20.63
CA LEU A 43 -24.59 -4.84 19.94
C LEU A 43 -24.12 -3.86 18.89
N GLY A 44 -22.92 -3.34 19.05
CA GLY A 44 -22.23 -2.50 18.05
C GLY A 44 -21.10 -3.27 17.40
N LEU A 45 -21.10 -3.30 16.07
CA LEU A 45 -20.05 -3.88 15.23
C LEU A 45 -19.46 -2.78 14.34
N SER A 46 -18.15 -2.68 14.28
CA SER A 46 -17.45 -1.77 13.37
C SER A 46 -16.22 -2.46 12.80
N THR A 47 -16.10 -2.46 11.48
CA THR A 47 -14.92 -2.99 10.79
C THR A 47 -14.44 -2.00 9.75
N GLU A 48 -13.15 -1.70 9.80
CA GLU A 48 -12.44 -0.87 8.83
C GLU A 48 -11.38 -1.74 8.16
N ILE A 49 -11.38 -1.74 6.83
CA ILE A 49 -10.39 -2.43 6.01
C ILE A 49 -9.71 -1.38 5.14
N VAL A 50 -8.40 -1.26 5.28
CA VAL A 50 -7.55 -0.35 4.50
C VAL A 50 -6.57 -1.16 3.68
N THR A 51 -6.55 -0.95 2.37
CA THR A 51 -5.56 -1.52 1.47
C THR A 51 -4.73 -0.41 0.85
N ASN A 52 -3.43 -0.43 1.12
CA ASN A 52 -2.44 0.44 0.52
C ASN A 52 -1.58 -0.35 -0.45
N SER A 53 -1.40 0.16 -1.66
CA SER A 53 -0.52 -0.42 -2.67
C SER A 53 0.55 0.59 -3.06
N PHE A 54 1.81 0.14 -3.10
CA PHE A 54 2.99 0.94 -3.39
C PHE A 54 3.89 0.21 -4.39
N PRO A 55 4.79 0.92 -5.12
CA PRO A 55 5.87 0.27 -5.85
C PRO A 55 6.84 -0.41 -4.89
N GLY A 56 7.54 -1.45 -5.35
CA GLY A 56 8.41 -2.27 -4.50
C GLY A 56 9.58 -1.52 -3.87
N TYR A 57 10.01 -0.43 -4.48
CA TYR A 57 11.10 0.42 -3.99
C TYR A 57 10.77 1.15 -2.68
N ALA A 58 9.52 1.58 -2.46
CA ALA A 58 9.20 2.54 -1.42
C ALA A 58 8.04 2.09 -0.52
N ASN A 59 8.07 2.55 0.73
CA ASN A 59 6.96 2.41 1.67
C ASN A 59 5.91 3.53 1.53
N ASP A 60 6.24 4.56 0.73
CA ASP A 60 5.38 5.71 0.45
C ASP A 60 5.70 6.29 -0.94
N THR A 61 4.93 7.27 -1.36
CA THR A 61 5.13 7.97 -2.63
C THR A 61 6.12 9.14 -2.53
N LYS A 62 6.61 9.48 -1.34
CA LYS A 62 7.51 10.62 -1.12
C LYS A 62 8.81 10.46 -1.90
N ALA A 63 9.38 9.26 -1.90
CA ALA A 63 10.61 8.96 -2.63
C ALA A 63 10.46 9.19 -4.14
N LEU A 64 9.29 8.87 -4.73
CA LEU A 64 9.00 9.15 -6.14
C LEU A 64 9.00 10.65 -6.44
N TRP A 65 8.37 11.46 -5.57
CA TRP A 65 8.35 12.91 -5.71
C TRP A 65 9.74 13.53 -5.57
N GLN A 66 10.53 13.07 -4.60
CA GLN A 66 11.91 13.55 -4.40
C GLN A 66 12.78 13.22 -5.61
N THR A 67 12.69 12.00 -6.14
CA THR A 67 13.44 11.59 -7.32
C THR A 67 13.01 12.40 -8.54
N GLN A 68 11.72 12.64 -8.73
CA GLN A 68 11.21 13.46 -9.83
C GLN A 68 11.68 14.92 -9.74
N ALA A 69 11.75 15.49 -8.53
CA ALA A 69 12.22 16.85 -8.32
C ALA A 69 13.72 17.02 -8.64
N ASN A 70 14.50 15.96 -8.46
CA ASN A 70 15.95 15.96 -8.69
C ASN A 70 16.34 15.64 -10.15
N LEU A 71 15.40 15.17 -10.98
CA LEU A 71 15.63 14.81 -12.37
C LEU A 71 14.98 15.82 -13.32
N THR A 72 15.73 16.27 -14.30
CA THR A 72 15.18 17.05 -15.40
C THR A 72 15.04 16.17 -16.64
N PRO A 73 14.06 16.44 -17.54
CA PRO A 73 13.87 15.65 -18.76
C PRO A 73 15.08 15.58 -19.69
N VAL A 74 16.00 16.54 -19.55
CA VAL A 74 17.22 16.64 -20.37
C VAL A 74 18.37 15.81 -19.79
N THR A 75 18.31 15.45 -18.49
CA THR A 75 19.44 14.82 -17.81
C THR A 75 19.56 13.34 -18.09
N VAL A 76 18.42 12.64 -18.20
CA VAL A 76 18.37 11.20 -18.48
C VAL A 76 17.09 10.87 -19.25
N PRO A 77 17.14 10.03 -20.29
CA PRO A 77 15.95 9.57 -20.97
C PRO A 77 15.12 8.65 -20.08
N VAL A 78 13.83 8.54 -20.34
CA VAL A 78 12.95 7.57 -19.66
C VAL A 78 13.38 6.14 -19.98
N LEU A 79 13.64 5.89 -21.28
CA LEU A 79 14.19 4.65 -21.84
C LEU A 79 15.18 5.01 -22.93
N TYR A 80 16.17 4.15 -23.15
CA TYR A 80 17.00 4.22 -24.36
C TYR A 80 16.23 3.76 -25.59
N SER A 81 16.74 4.07 -26.76
CA SER A 81 16.11 3.74 -28.07
C SER A 81 15.97 2.24 -28.33
N ASP A 82 16.74 1.41 -27.65
CA ASP A 82 16.69 -0.06 -27.68
C ASP A 82 15.82 -0.65 -26.58
N GLY A 83 15.18 0.18 -25.73
CA GLY A 83 14.36 -0.23 -24.61
C GLY A 83 15.13 -0.49 -23.32
N SER A 84 16.44 -0.33 -23.30
CA SER A 84 17.26 -0.48 -22.10
C SER A 84 16.97 0.61 -21.08
N LEU A 85 17.07 0.26 -19.78
CA LEU A 85 16.79 1.16 -18.67
C LEU A 85 18.02 2.01 -18.34
N PRO A 86 17.91 3.37 -18.30
CA PRO A 86 19.04 4.23 -18.03
C PRO A 86 19.44 4.24 -16.55
N ALA A 87 20.75 4.18 -16.31
CA ALA A 87 21.37 4.54 -15.03
C ALA A 87 21.65 6.04 -15.01
N TYR A 88 21.45 6.68 -13.85
CA TYR A 88 21.75 8.09 -13.66
C TYR A 88 22.68 8.32 -12.46
N GLY A 89 23.60 9.29 -12.64
CA GLY A 89 24.60 9.62 -11.61
C GLY A 89 25.85 8.73 -11.67
N ALA A 90 26.91 9.17 -10.99
CA ALA A 90 28.19 8.47 -10.97
C ALA A 90 28.10 7.08 -10.30
N SER A 91 27.25 6.95 -9.28
CA SER A 91 27.04 5.73 -8.50
C SER A 91 25.73 5.01 -8.88
N ALA A 92 25.01 5.48 -9.90
CA ALA A 92 23.67 5.02 -10.25
C ALA A 92 22.62 5.12 -9.10
N ASP A 93 22.89 5.99 -8.12
CA ASP A 93 22.05 6.15 -6.92
C ASP A 93 20.74 6.86 -7.22
N GLN A 94 20.71 7.64 -8.29
CA GLN A 94 19.50 8.36 -8.70
C GLN A 94 18.76 7.52 -9.74
N GLN A 95 17.60 7.06 -9.38
CA GLN A 95 16.78 6.25 -10.26
C GLN A 95 15.68 7.09 -10.89
N ASN A 96 15.42 6.85 -12.16
CA ASN A 96 14.32 7.45 -12.89
C ASN A 96 12.98 7.06 -12.21
N PRO A 97 12.06 8.01 -11.91
CA PRO A 97 10.74 7.69 -11.33
C PRO A 97 9.94 6.66 -12.12
N TYR A 98 10.08 6.64 -13.44
CA TYR A 98 9.46 5.63 -14.29
C TYR A 98 9.99 4.22 -13.98
N ILE A 99 11.27 4.06 -13.72
CA ILE A 99 11.89 2.78 -13.34
C ILE A 99 11.42 2.38 -11.94
N LEU A 100 11.43 3.30 -10.98
CA LEU A 100 10.96 3.05 -9.61
C LEU A 100 9.51 2.58 -9.57
N LEU A 101 8.65 3.22 -10.37
CA LEU A 101 7.25 2.86 -10.43
C LEU A 101 7.00 1.52 -11.13
N ASN A 102 7.78 1.22 -12.17
CA ASN A 102 7.43 0.16 -13.10
C ASN A 102 8.28 -1.11 -12.99
N TYR A 103 9.50 -1.04 -12.45
CA TYR A 103 10.47 -2.14 -12.53
C TYR A 103 10.98 -2.65 -11.19
N THR A 104 10.51 -2.11 -10.07
CA THR A 104 11.01 -2.46 -8.74
C THR A 104 10.14 -3.45 -7.98
N GLY A 105 9.02 -3.89 -8.56
CA GLY A 105 8.07 -4.78 -7.92
C GLY A 105 6.88 -4.04 -7.31
N TYR A 106 6.30 -4.64 -6.27
CA TYR A 106 5.15 -4.06 -5.57
C TYR A 106 5.22 -4.31 -4.06
N LYS A 107 4.47 -3.50 -3.30
CA LYS A 107 4.21 -3.70 -1.88
C LYS A 107 2.74 -3.42 -1.61
N LYS A 108 2.07 -4.38 -0.97
CA LYS A 108 0.66 -4.29 -0.61
C LYS A 108 0.50 -4.46 0.88
N LYS A 109 -0.11 -3.47 1.54
CA LYS A 109 -0.41 -3.48 2.97
C LYS A 109 -1.92 -3.50 3.15
N ASN A 110 -2.41 -4.56 3.79
CA ASN A 110 -3.81 -4.70 4.19
C ASN A 110 -3.89 -4.54 5.71
N GLU A 111 -4.69 -3.60 6.18
CA GLU A 111 -4.93 -3.34 7.59
C GLU A 111 -6.41 -3.52 7.87
N THR A 112 -6.72 -4.30 8.90
CA THR A 112 -8.09 -4.52 9.35
C THR A 112 -8.20 -4.14 10.81
N THR A 113 -9.08 -3.21 11.12
CA THR A 113 -9.45 -2.83 12.49
C THR A 113 -10.89 -3.20 12.72
N SER A 114 -11.16 -4.06 13.70
CA SER A 114 -12.51 -4.49 14.07
C SER A 114 -12.77 -4.16 15.53
N SER A 115 -13.97 -3.68 15.82
CA SER A 115 -14.45 -3.35 17.15
C SER A 115 -15.83 -3.96 17.37
N ILE A 116 -16.00 -4.67 18.46
CA ILE A 116 -17.26 -5.24 18.92
C ILE A 116 -17.56 -4.62 20.27
N ARG A 117 -18.75 -4.05 20.42
CA ARG A 117 -19.24 -3.53 21.68
C ARG A 117 -20.55 -4.24 22.03
N LEU A 118 -20.61 -4.79 23.25
CA LEU A 118 -21.81 -5.34 23.83
C LEU A 118 -22.15 -4.53 25.06
N ARG A 119 -23.37 -4.00 25.13
CA ARG A 119 -23.93 -3.33 26.31
C ARG A 119 -25.19 -4.06 26.75
N LEU A 120 -25.26 -4.35 28.02
CA LEU A 120 -26.43 -4.91 28.69
C LEU A 120 -26.91 -3.88 29.67
N GLU A 121 -28.16 -3.50 29.58
CA GLU A 121 -28.87 -2.67 30.55
C GLU A 121 -29.99 -3.47 31.19
N GLN A 122 -30.04 -3.49 32.53
CA GLN A 122 -31.07 -4.13 33.31
C GLN A 122 -31.75 -3.12 34.23
N ASP A 123 -33.05 -2.96 34.07
CA ASP A 123 -33.88 -2.16 34.98
C ASP A 123 -34.39 -3.03 36.11
N PHE A 124 -34.11 -2.62 37.36
CA PHE A 124 -34.55 -3.26 38.63
C PHE A 124 -35.62 -2.47 39.34
N ASP A 125 -36.32 -1.56 38.68
CA ASP A 125 -37.34 -0.67 39.25
C ASP A 125 -38.44 -1.45 40.00
N GLN A 126 -38.68 -2.72 39.62
CA GLN A 126 -39.63 -3.63 40.30
C GLN A 126 -39.18 -4.02 41.71
N TRP A 127 -37.88 -4.00 42.00
CA TRP A 127 -37.33 -4.39 43.31
C TRP A 127 -36.90 -3.17 44.11
N ILE A 128 -36.21 -2.24 43.46
CA ILE A 128 -35.75 -1.00 44.07
C ILE A 128 -36.01 0.13 43.07
N LYS A 129 -36.91 1.03 43.47
CA LYS A 129 -37.36 2.15 42.63
C LYS A 129 -36.16 2.99 42.11
N GLY A 130 -36.04 3.13 40.79
CA GLY A 130 -35.00 3.88 40.15
C GLY A 130 -33.64 3.17 40.03
N LEU A 131 -33.53 1.90 40.44
CA LEU A 131 -32.29 1.17 40.29
C LEU A 131 -32.13 0.60 38.89
N LYS A 132 -31.02 0.94 38.22
CA LYS A 132 -30.59 0.38 36.94
C LYS A 132 -29.15 -0.12 37.05
N ALA A 133 -28.83 -1.20 36.37
CA ALA A 133 -27.45 -1.69 36.21
C ALA A 133 -27.10 -1.75 34.73
N GLU A 134 -25.88 -1.39 34.43
CA GLU A 134 -25.33 -1.42 33.10
C GLU A 134 -23.98 -2.13 33.11
N ALA A 135 -23.77 -3.00 32.11
CA ALA A 135 -22.50 -3.65 31.86
C ALA A 135 -22.12 -3.44 30.40
N THR A 136 -20.90 -3.01 30.14
CA THR A 136 -20.38 -2.84 28.81
C THR A 136 -19.09 -3.63 28.64
N MET A 137 -19.01 -4.41 27.54
CA MET A 137 -17.81 -5.11 27.10
C MET A 137 -17.43 -4.60 25.71
N SER A 138 -16.14 -4.36 25.50
CA SER A 138 -15.60 -3.98 24.18
C SER A 138 -14.39 -4.82 23.84
N ILE A 139 -14.36 -5.33 22.61
CA ILE A 139 -13.23 -6.08 22.04
C ILE A 139 -12.77 -5.34 20.81
N ASN A 140 -11.50 -4.97 20.78
CA ASN A 140 -10.88 -4.35 19.61
C ASN A 140 -9.79 -5.29 19.08
N ASN A 141 -9.81 -5.53 17.77
CA ASN A 141 -8.81 -6.33 17.10
C ASN A 141 -8.18 -5.51 15.97
N TYR A 142 -6.86 -5.57 15.88
CA TYR A 142 -6.10 -5.01 14.77
C TYR A 142 -5.26 -6.11 14.14
N SER A 143 -5.27 -6.17 12.82
CA SER A 143 -4.46 -7.10 12.02
C SER A 143 -3.87 -6.33 10.84
N ALA A 144 -2.60 -6.55 10.57
CA ALA A 144 -1.94 -5.99 9.40
C ALA A 144 -1.15 -7.07 8.67
N LEU A 145 -1.40 -7.20 7.36
CA LEU A 145 -0.68 -8.08 6.46
C LEU A 145 0.06 -7.23 5.43
N THR A 146 1.37 -7.34 5.39
CA THR A 146 2.20 -6.73 4.36
C THR A 146 2.78 -7.82 3.46
N GLN A 147 2.55 -7.71 2.16
CA GLN A 147 3.13 -8.57 1.13
C GLN A 147 3.94 -7.70 0.17
N SER A 148 5.15 -8.10 -0.14
CA SER A 148 6.01 -7.40 -1.07
C SER A 148 6.74 -8.33 -2.00
N GLN A 149 6.94 -7.88 -3.23
CA GLN A 149 7.88 -8.39 -4.20
C GLN A 149 8.80 -7.25 -4.56
N THR A 150 10.07 -7.38 -4.26
CA THR A 150 11.08 -6.35 -4.58
C THR A 150 12.11 -6.91 -5.53
N LYS A 151 12.55 -6.08 -6.47
CA LYS A 151 13.61 -6.40 -7.42
C LYS A 151 14.32 -5.14 -7.88
N THR A 152 15.54 -5.29 -8.34
CA THR A 152 16.30 -4.23 -9.00
C THR A 152 16.48 -4.63 -10.47
N PRO A 153 16.05 -3.82 -11.43
CA PRO A 153 16.33 -4.08 -12.84
C PRO A 153 17.79 -3.78 -13.18
N ALA A 154 18.31 -4.39 -14.26
CA ALA A 154 19.58 -3.96 -14.80
C ALA A 154 19.48 -2.52 -15.34
N LEU A 155 20.44 -1.67 -14.97
CA LEU A 155 20.51 -0.28 -15.40
C LEU A 155 21.81 -0.02 -16.15
N TYR A 156 21.71 0.74 -17.25
CA TYR A 156 22.80 0.95 -18.18
C TYR A 156 23.15 2.43 -18.33
N TYR A 157 24.42 2.68 -18.58
CA TYR A 157 24.93 4.00 -18.97
C TYR A 157 25.38 3.95 -20.43
N ALA A 158 24.87 4.85 -21.27
CA ALA A 158 25.25 4.96 -22.66
C ALA A 158 26.51 5.84 -22.81
N GLN A 159 27.60 5.24 -23.24
CA GLN A 159 28.85 5.99 -23.55
C GLN A 159 28.85 6.65 -24.93
N GLY A 160 27.94 6.25 -25.79
CA GLY A 160 27.87 6.75 -27.15
C GLY A 160 27.22 5.73 -28.11
N ARG A 161 27.50 5.85 -29.39
CA ARG A 161 27.03 4.92 -30.42
C ARG A 161 28.18 4.22 -31.09
N ASN A 162 27.97 2.96 -31.39
CA ASN A 162 28.86 2.16 -32.19
C ASN A 162 28.79 2.59 -33.68
N LYS A 163 29.73 2.11 -34.53
CA LYS A 163 29.75 2.40 -35.95
C LYS A 163 28.52 1.92 -36.74
N ASP A 164 27.83 0.90 -36.20
CA ASP A 164 26.58 0.34 -36.73
C ASP A 164 25.31 1.11 -36.24
N GLY A 165 25.50 2.17 -35.44
CA GLY A 165 24.41 2.98 -34.89
C GLY A 165 23.79 2.44 -33.58
N SER A 166 24.17 1.24 -33.14
CA SER A 166 23.73 0.69 -31.85
C SER A 166 24.32 1.50 -30.69
N LEU A 167 23.65 1.42 -29.51
CA LEU A 167 24.16 2.06 -28.32
C LEU A 167 25.31 1.26 -27.71
N ASN A 168 26.36 1.96 -27.31
CA ASN A 168 27.42 1.37 -26.47
C ASN A 168 27.03 1.54 -24.99
N LEU A 169 26.49 0.45 -24.41
CA LEU A 169 25.97 0.43 -23.08
C LEU A 169 26.91 -0.25 -22.10
N ILE A 170 27.10 0.37 -20.94
CA ILE A 170 27.78 -0.23 -19.79
C ILE A 170 26.76 -0.49 -18.70
N GLU A 171 26.68 -1.72 -18.22
CA GLU A 171 25.86 -2.05 -17.05
C GLU A 171 26.46 -1.39 -15.79
N LYS A 172 25.66 -0.56 -15.13
CA LYS A 172 26.02 0.12 -13.89
C LYS A 172 25.38 -0.52 -12.66
N VAL A 173 24.19 -1.08 -12.83
CA VAL A 173 23.46 -1.79 -11.78
C VAL A 173 23.07 -3.14 -12.36
N ALA A 174 23.51 -4.20 -11.70
CA ALA A 174 23.13 -5.56 -12.07
C ALA A 174 21.69 -5.87 -11.64
N LYS A 175 21.00 -6.66 -12.46
CA LYS A 175 19.68 -7.20 -12.11
C LYS A 175 19.78 -8.06 -10.86
N THR A 176 18.84 -7.89 -9.93
CA THR A 176 18.64 -8.82 -8.81
C THR A 176 17.44 -9.72 -9.05
N ASP A 177 17.47 -10.91 -8.42
CA ASP A 177 16.32 -11.80 -8.41
C ASP A 177 15.17 -11.21 -7.59
N ASP A 178 13.96 -11.69 -7.89
CA ASP A 178 12.75 -11.28 -7.19
C ASP A 178 12.79 -11.77 -5.74
N LYS A 179 12.67 -10.84 -4.78
CA LYS A 179 12.59 -11.14 -3.36
C LYS A 179 11.16 -10.99 -2.89
N TYR A 180 10.59 -12.05 -2.31
CA TYR A 180 9.24 -12.07 -1.78
C TYR A 180 9.27 -12.04 -0.26
N GLU A 181 8.49 -11.17 0.35
CA GLU A 181 8.36 -11.06 1.80
C GLU A 181 6.88 -10.97 2.18
N SER A 182 6.51 -11.64 3.28
CA SER A 182 5.19 -11.53 3.88
C SER A 182 5.33 -11.38 5.39
N THR A 183 4.73 -10.34 5.95
CA THR A 183 4.78 -10.04 7.39
C THR A 183 3.37 -9.85 7.91
N ASN A 184 3.03 -10.56 8.99
CA ASN A 184 1.77 -10.44 9.74
C ASN A 184 2.04 -9.76 11.09
N LEU A 185 1.12 -8.88 11.49
CA LEU A 185 0.99 -8.28 12.81
C LEU A 185 -0.41 -8.50 13.36
#